data_3c3bbb2119244280417792e22e9a0880
#
_entry.id   3c3bbb2119244280417792e22e9a0880
#
_cell.length_a   1.000
_cell.length_b   1.000
_cell.length_c   1.000
_cell.angle_alpha   90.00
_cell.angle_beta   90.00
_cell.angle_gamma   90.00
#
_symmetry.space_group_name_H-M   'P 1'
#
loop_
_entity.id
_entity.type
_entity.pdbx_description
1 polymer ?
#
loop_
_entity_poly.entity_id
_entity_poly.type
_entity_poly.pdbx_seq_one_letter_code
_entity_poly.pdbx_strand_id
1 'polypeptide(L)'
;MYKLTREQARQIVKACPTCTLHLPTPHLGVNPRGLIPNALWQMDITHYPKFGNLKYIHVNINTYSGFIFATLQSGEATKHVIAHLLTAFSVLGCPQQIKTDNGPGYISSGFSKFYKQFTITHITEIPYNPQGQGIIKRANLTLKITLDKIKKGEWYPTKGSPRNLISHALFILNFLNLDAKGLSAANRFWQPEMQRQFASVMWKDPLDHSWHGPDPVLIWGRGSVCIYSKEMKSARWLPERLVKQVDRCADDADDLTLSNLNQLTMAPTITI
;
A
#
# COMPACT_ATOMS: atom_id res chain seq x y z
N MET A 1 -29.11 -41.38 1.45
CA MET A 1 -28.40 -40.16 1.03
C MET A 1 -29.29 -38.95 1.31
N TYR A 2 -28.96 -38.07 2.24
CA TYR A 2 -29.78 -36.88 2.59
C TYR A 2 -29.68 -35.84 1.51
N LYS A 3 -30.82 -35.46 0.91
CA LYS A 3 -30.89 -34.35 -0.09
C LYS A 3 -31.02 -33.04 0.67
N LEU A 4 -29.89 -32.40 1.05
CA LEU A 4 -29.88 -31.09 1.65
C LEU A 4 -29.61 -30.03 0.59
N THR A 5 -30.34 -28.92 0.64
CA THR A 5 -30.00 -27.73 -0.11
C THR A 5 -28.73 -27.08 0.46
N ARG A 6 -28.04 -26.29 -0.37
CA ARG A 6 -26.82 -25.58 0.06
C ARG A 6 -27.07 -24.65 1.26
N GLU A 7 -28.26 -24.09 1.35
CA GLU A 7 -28.66 -23.18 2.47
C GLU A 7 -28.93 -23.99 3.74
N GLN A 8 -29.63 -25.13 3.65
CA GLN A 8 -29.83 -26.00 4.79
C GLN A 8 -28.50 -26.55 5.34
N ALA A 9 -27.57 -26.93 4.45
CA ALA A 9 -26.22 -27.35 4.87
C ALA A 9 -25.47 -26.22 5.61
N ARG A 10 -25.56 -24.96 5.14
CA ARG A 10 -24.98 -23.80 5.82
C ARG A 10 -25.61 -23.57 7.20
N GLN A 11 -26.91 -23.70 7.34
CA GLN A 11 -27.61 -23.53 8.62
C GLN A 11 -27.18 -24.60 9.63
N ILE A 12 -27.06 -25.86 9.20
CA ILE A 12 -26.59 -26.97 10.04
C ILE A 12 -25.15 -26.67 10.52
N VAL A 13 -24.24 -26.30 9.62
CA VAL A 13 -22.84 -25.94 9.96
C VAL A 13 -22.78 -24.77 10.94
N LYS A 14 -23.59 -23.73 10.74
CA LYS A 14 -23.65 -22.57 11.63
C LYS A 14 -24.21 -22.91 13.01
N ALA A 15 -25.15 -23.84 13.11
CA ALA A 15 -25.76 -24.28 14.36
C ALA A 15 -24.89 -25.29 15.14
N CYS A 16 -23.89 -25.87 14.53
CA CYS A 16 -22.99 -26.84 15.16
C CYS A 16 -21.90 -26.15 15.98
N PRO A 17 -21.84 -26.34 17.33
CA PRO A 17 -20.83 -25.67 18.16
C PRO A 17 -19.39 -26.01 17.75
N THR A 18 -19.14 -27.27 17.38
CA THR A 18 -17.81 -27.72 16.94
C THR A 18 -17.42 -27.13 15.59
N CYS A 19 -18.35 -27.06 14.64
CA CYS A 19 -18.08 -26.45 13.33
C CYS A 19 -17.89 -24.93 13.45
N THR A 20 -18.61 -24.28 14.36
CA THR A 20 -18.52 -22.84 14.60
C THR A 20 -17.13 -22.43 15.11
N LEU A 21 -16.46 -23.29 15.89
CA LEU A 21 -15.09 -23.06 16.36
C LEU A 21 -14.06 -23.06 15.20
N HIS A 22 -14.35 -23.72 14.09
CA HIS A 22 -13.50 -23.83 12.91
C HIS A 22 -13.95 -22.91 11.75
N LEU A 23 -15.08 -22.21 11.90
CA LEU A 23 -15.44 -21.19 10.91
C LEU A 23 -14.41 -20.06 10.95
N PRO A 24 -13.97 -19.55 9.78
CA PRO A 24 -13.13 -18.38 9.76
C PRO A 24 -13.87 -17.26 10.48
N THR A 25 -13.24 -16.72 11.52
CA THR A 25 -13.76 -15.56 12.25
C THR A 25 -14.14 -14.49 11.23
N PRO A 26 -15.34 -13.90 11.34
CA PRO A 26 -15.72 -12.82 10.44
C PRO A 26 -14.64 -11.74 10.51
N HIS A 27 -14.26 -11.20 9.35
CA HIS A 27 -13.23 -10.19 9.23
C HIS A 27 -13.61 -8.96 10.07
N LEU A 28 -13.16 -8.92 11.31
CA LEU A 28 -13.33 -7.79 12.20
C LEU A 28 -12.32 -6.72 11.81
N GLY A 29 -12.77 -5.76 11.03
CA GLY A 29 -12.03 -4.55 10.75
C GLY A 29 -11.31 -4.50 9.39
N VAL A 30 -11.23 -3.29 8.88
CA VAL A 30 -10.45 -2.91 7.71
C VAL A 30 -9.02 -2.66 8.17
N ASN A 31 -8.05 -3.17 7.45
CA ASN A 31 -6.64 -2.80 7.67
C ASN A 31 -6.48 -1.33 7.21
N PRO A 32 -6.33 -0.36 8.11
CA PRO A 32 -6.34 1.04 7.72
C PRO A 32 -5.17 1.32 6.78
N ARG A 33 -5.45 2.07 5.71
CA ARG A 33 -4.43 2.62 4.81
C ARG A 33 -4.33 4.11 5.05
N GLY A 34 -3.14 4.66 4.83
CA GLY A 34 -2.97 6.10 4.73
C GLY A 34 -3.79 6.67 3.56
N LEU A 35 -4.31 7.87 3.72
CA LEU A 35 -5.05 8.58 2.67
C LEU A 35 -4.15 9.47 1.80
N ILE A 36 -2.92 9.69 2.25
CA ILE A 36 -1.88 10.46 1.54
C ILE A 36 -0.53 9.76 1.72
N PRO A 37 0.48 10.07 0.89
CA PRO A 37 1.84 9.60 1.12
C PRO A 37 2.32 9.92 2.55
N ASN A 38 3.08 9.03 3.15
CA ASN A 38 3.65 9.18 4.50
C ASN A 38 2.63 9.34 5.65
N ALA A 39 1.33 9.15 5.43
CA ALA A 39 0.38 9.12 6.54
C ALA A 39 0.59 7.89 7.44
N LEU A 40 0.71 6.71 6.86
CA LEU A 40 0.89 5.46 7.59
C LEU A 40 1.83 4.50 6.85
N TRP A 41 2.89 4.08 7.55
CA TRP A 41 3.71 2.96 7.13
C TRP A 41 3.39 1.71 7.96
N GLN A 42 3.49 0.55 7.35
CA GLN A 42 3.63 -0.72 8.07
C GLN A 42 5.07 -1.20 7.93
N MET A 43 5.63 -1.72 9.02
CA MET A 43 7.00 -2.22 9.07
C MET A 43 7.05 -3.62 9.68
N ASP A 44 7.92 -4.46 9.12
CA ASP A 44 8.16 -5.82 9.59
C ASP A 44 9.57 -6.28 9.18
N ILE A 45 10.10 -7.28 9.88
CA ILE A 45 11.39 -7.90 9.57
C ILE A 45 11.12 -9.29 9.02
N THR A 46 11.66 -9.57 7.85
CA THR A 46 11.51 -10.89 7.24
C THR A 46 12.87 -11.53 7.00
N HIS A 47 12.93 -12.87 7.09
CA HIS A 47 14.16 -13.63 6.91
C HIS A 47 14.28 -14.15 5.49
N TYR A 48 15.47 -13.99 4.94
CA TYR A 48 15.85 -14.59 3.66
C TYR A 48 17.22 -15.28 3.79
N PRO A 49 17.26 -16.55 4.23
CA PRO A 49 18.48 -17.26 4.59
C PRO A 49 19.55 -17.31 3.48
N LYS A 50 19.11 -17.21 2.22
CA LYS A 50 19.99 -17.21 1.04
C LYS A 50 20.97 -16.02 0.98
N PHE A 51 20.85 -15.04 1.88
CA PHE A 51 21.73 -13.88 2.00
C PHE A 51 22.79 -14.02 3.11
N GLY A 52 22.89 -15.19 3.74
CA GLY A 52 23.92 -15.47 4.77
C GLY A 52 23.81 -14.53 5.96
N ASN A 53 24.87 -13.80 6.28
CA ASN A 53 24.90 -12.86 7.40
C ASN A 53 23.90 -11.70 7.26
N LEU A 54 23.51 -11.34 6.03
CA LEU A 54 22.55 -10.27 5.74
C LEU A 54 21.13 -10.80 5.54
N LYS A 55 20.79 -11.90 6.21
CA LYS A 55 19.49 -12.60 6.06
C LYS A 55 18.28 -11.84 6.59
N TYR A 56 18.48 -10.83 7.43
CA TYR A 56 17.41 -10.03 8.00
C TYR A 56 17.08 -8.88 7.04
N ILE A 57 15.91 -8.95 6.42
CA ILE A 57 15.41 -7.89 5.55
C ILE A 57 14.42 -7.07 6.38
N HIS A 58 14.80 -5.85 6.71
CA HIS A 58 13.92 -4.87 7.31
C HIS A 58 13.12 -4.20 6.19
N VAL A 59 11.81 -4.26 6.29
CA VAL A 59 10.89 -3.80 5.22
C VAL A 59 9.89 -2.83 5.81
N ASN A 60 9.70 -1.71 5.15
CA ASN A 60 8.54 -0.85 5.38
C ASN A 60 7.77 -0.64 4.07
N ILE A 61 6.47 -0.49 4.18
CA ILE A 61 5.58 -0.18 3.07
C ILE A 61 4.77 1.06 3.39
N ASN A 62 4.78 2.01 2.46
CA ASN A 62 3.82 3.11 2.49
C ASN A 62 2.44 2.56 2.11
N THR A 63 1.50 2.60 3.05
CA THR A 63 0.20 1.95 2.86
C THR A 63 -0.73 2.65 1.86
N TYR A 64 -0.46 3.94 1.56
CA TYR A 64 -1.16 4.69 0.53
C TYR A 64 -0.74 4.25 -0.87
N SER A 65 0.54 4.34 -1.18
CA SER A 65 1.08 4.10 -2.52
C SER A 65 1.41 2.64 -2.80
N GLY A 66 1.66 1.85 -1.74
CA GLY A 66 2.24 0.51 -1.87
C GLY A 66 3.75 0.52 -2.11
N PHE A 67 4.42 1.68 -2.01
CA PHE A 67 5.87 1.78 -2.17
C PHE A 67 6.59 1.02 -1.06
N ILE A 68 7.50 0.13 -1.45
CA ILE A 68 8.26 -0.74 -0.54
C ILE A 68 9.68 -0.21 -0.44
N PHE A 69 10.16 -0.02 0.79
CA PHE A 69 11.56 0.24 1.07
C PHE A 69 12.12 -0.88 1.95
N ALA A 70 13.30 -1.38 1.63
CA ALA A 70 13.92 -2.46 2.38
C ALA A 70 15.42 -2.31 2.47
N THR A 71 15.98 -2.70 3.62
CA THR A 71 17.44 -2.77 3.85
C THR A 71 17.82 -4.14 4.40
N LEU A 72 19.04 -4.56 4.09
CA LEU A 72 19.63 -5.79 4.61
C LEU A 72 20.39 -5.48 5.88
N GLN A 73 20.13 -6.26 6.92
CA GLN A 73 20.77 -6.12 8.24
C GLN A 73 21.31 -7.48 8.70
N SER A 74 22.21 -7.43 9.69
CA SER A 74 22.76 -8.62 10.34
C SER A 74 21.96 -9.09 11.57
N GLY A 75 20.87 -8.39 11.92
CA GLY A 75 20.05 -8.71 13.07
C GLY A 75 18.76 -7.92 13.14
N GLU A 76 17.96 -8.19 14.19
CA GLU A 76 16.65 -7.59 14.46
C GLU A 76 16.64 -6.61 15.63
N ALA A 77 17.79 -6.41 16.29
CA ALA A 77 17.88 -5.52 17.43
C ALA A 77 17.53 -4.07 17.07
N THR A 78 17.09 -3.30 18.05
CA THR A 78 16.68 -1.88 17.90
C THR A 78 17.67 -1.03 17.10
N LYS A 79 18.98 -1.24 17.26
CA LYS A 79 20.00 -0.52 16.48
C LYS A 79 19.87 -0.72 14.97
N HIS A 80 19.50 -1.94 14.53
CA HIS A 80 19.31 -2.26 13.11
C HIS A 80 18.00 -1.69 12.58
N VAL A 81 16.97 -1.67 13.43
CA VAL A 81 15.67 -1.05 13.10
C VAL A 81 15.85 0.46 12.92
N ILE A 82 16.58 1.13 13.83
CA ILE A 82 16.88 2.57 13.73
C ILE A 82 17.71 2.86 12.48
N ALA A 83 18.75 2.08 12.19
CA ALA A 83 19.56 2.25 10.97
C ALA A 83 18.73 2.12 9.70
N HIS A 84 17.81 1.15 9.65
CA HIS A 84 16.87 1.00 8.54
C HIS A 84 15.97 2.23 8.39
N LEU A 85 15.36 2.69 9.47
CA LEU A 85 14.45 3.84 9.45
C LEU A 85 15.15 5.13 9.05
N LEU A 86 16.36 5.41 9.56
CA LEU A 86 17.13 6.58 9.15
C LEU A 86 17.43 6.57 7.65
N THR A 87 17.78 5.39 7.10
CA THR A 87 17.98 5.24 5.65
C THR A 87 16.65 5.45 4.89
N ALA A 88 15.54 4.94 5.40
CA ALA A 88 14.23 5.15 4.78
C ALA A 88 13.82 6.63 4.82
N PHE A 89 14.03 7.32 5.94
CA PHE A 89 13.69 8.74 6.11
C PHE A 89 14.51 9.63 5.17
N SER A 90 15.78 9.29 4.91
CA SER A 90 16.62 10.06 3.98
C SER A 90 16.14 9.99 2.53
N VAL A 91 15.34 8.97 2.16
CA VAL A 91 14.81 8.79 0.80
C VAL A 91 13.36 9.20 0.68
N LEU A 92 12.53 8.82 1.67
CA LEU A 92 11.07 8.93 1.60
C LEU A 92 10.49 10.03 2.49
N GLY A 93 11.32 10.65 3.36
CA GLY A 93 10.83 11.51 4.43
C GLY A 93 10.25 10.71 5.60
N CYS A 94 9.88 11.42 6.68
CA CYS A 94 9.32 10.81 7.88
C CYS A 94 7.82 10.57 7.71
N PRO A 95 7.30 9.39 8.10
CA PRO A 95 5.86 9.16 8.15
C PRO A 95 5.24 9.79 9.40
N GLN A 96 3.94 10.07 9.34
CA GLN A 96 3.19 10.49 10.53
C GLN A 96 3.01 9.34 11.52
N GLN A 97 2.78 8.13 11.00
CA GLN A 97 2.53 6.94 11.80
C GLN A 97 3.30 5.73 11.24
N ILE A 98 3.82 4.91 12.16
CA ILE A 98 4.40 3.60 11.82
C ILE A 98 3.68 2.53 12.64
N LYS A 99 3.21 1.47 11.96
CA LYS A 99 2.61 0.30 12.57
C LYS A 99 3.57 -0.89 12.49
N THR A 100 3.87 -1.50 13.64
CA THR A 100 4.70 -2.70 13.76
C THR A 100 3.96 -3.81 14.53
N ASP A 101 4.53 -4.99 14.57
CA ASP A 101 4.18 -5.99 15.58
C ASP A 101 4.74 -5.61 16.95
N ASN A 102 4.57 -6.50 17.93
CA ASN A 102 5.07 -6.37 19.29
C ASN A 102 6.49 -6.97 19.48
N GLY A 103 7.28 -7.08 18.42
CA GLY A 103 8.64 -7.62 18.48
C GLY A 103 9.58 -6.82 19.40
N PRO A 104 10.56 -7.47 20.05
CA PRO A 104 11.44 -6.82 21.03
C PRO A 104 12.20 -5.60 20.47
N GLY A 105 12.53 -5.63 19.17
CA GLY A 105 13.19 -4.51 18.49
C GLY A 105 12.37 -3.23 18.46
N TYR A 106 11.03 -3.33 18.55
CA TYR A 106 10.10 -2.22 18.43
C TYR A 106 9.56 -1.67 19.76
N ILE A 107 9.65 -2.45 20.85
CA ILE A 107 9.10 -2.05 22.17
C ILE A 107 10.16 -1.51 23.14
N SER A 108 11.41 -1.37 22.72
CA SER A 108 12.48 -0.88 23.57
C SER A 108 12.34 0.61 23.91
N SER A 109 12.84 1.01 25.09
CA SER A 109 12.87 2.42 25.51
C SER A 109 13.65 3.31 24.54
N GLY A 110 14.73 2.79 23.95
CA GLY A 110 15.52 3.48 22.92
C GLY A 110 14.72 3.77 21.67
N PHE A 111 13.88 2.84 21.27
CA PHE A 111 13.00 3.00 20.11
C PHE A 111 11.87 4.01 20.36
N SER A 112 11.29 4.00 21.58
CA SER A 112 10.30 5.01 21.99
C SER A 112 10.89 6.43 21.97
N LYS A 113 12.13 6.62 22.44
CA LYS A 113 12.84 7.91 22.36
C LYS A 113 13.06 8.36 20.91
N PHE A 114 13.45 7.42 20.04
CA PHE A 114 13.66 7.68 18.63
C PHE A 114 12.38 8.18 17.94
N TYR A 115 11.24 7.51 18.12
CA TYR A 115 9.97 7.97 17.53
C TYR A 115 9.55 9.35 18.04
N LYS A 116 9.73 9.63 19.33
CA LYS A 116 9.43 10.95 19.89
C LYS A 116 10.28 12.05 19.25
N GLN A 117 11.56 11.77 18.99
CA GLN A 117 12.48 12.74 18.35
C GLN A 117 12.02 13.12 16.94
N PHE A 118 11.45 12.18 16.18
CA PHE A 118 10.96 12.42 14.83
C PHE A 118 9.45 12.74 14.78
N THR A 119 8.79 12.90 15.93
CA THR A 119 7.35 13.20 16.04
C THR A 119 6.48 12.15 15.33
N ILE A 120 6.90 10.88 15.38
CA ILE A 120 6.22 9.77 14.74
C ILE A 120 5.32 9.07 15.76
N THR A 121 4.05 8.84 15.41
CA THR A 121 3.14 8.03 16.23
C THR A 121 3.41 6.55 15.96
N HIS A 122 3.83 5.81 16.98
CA HIS A 122 4.01 4.37 16.90
C HIS A 122 2.73 3.63 17.28
N ILE A 123 2.27 2.75 16.42
CA ILE A 123 1.10 1.89 16.63
C ILE A 123 1.57 0.45 16.65
N THR A 124 1.28 -0.25 17.73
CA THR A 124 1.54 -1.69 17.83
C THR A 124 0.30 -2.49 17.45
N GLU A 125 0.49 -3.72 17.02
CA GLU A 125 -0.61 -4.61 16.70
C GLU A 125 -1.36 -5.05 17.98
N ILE A 126 -2.69 -5.13 17.87
CA ILE A 126 -3.50 -5.74 18.93
C ILE A 126 -3.19 -7.24 18.95
N PRO A 127 -2.83 -7.83 20.10
CA PRO A 127 -2.57 -9.25 20.22
C PRO A 127 -3.72 -10.08 19.61
N TYR A 128 -3.36 -11.16 18.93
CA TYR A 128 -4.31 -12.10 18.29
C TYR A 128 -5.11 -11.53 17.10
N ASN A 129 -4.71 -10.41 16.50
CA ASN A 129 -5.27 -9.93 15.24
C ASN A 129 -4.31 -10.17 14.06
N PRO A 130 -4.31 -11.34 13.41
CA PRO A 130 -3.35 -11.68 12.34
C PRO A 130 -3.54 -10.85 11.07
N GLN A 131 -4.64 -10.10 10.97
CA GLN A 131 -4.93 -9.25 9.81
C GLN A 131 -4.40 -7.83 9.95
N GLY A 132 -4.06 -7.41 11.16
CA GLY A 132 -3.61 -6.05 11.45
C GLY A 132 -2.39 -5.60 10.63
N GLN A 133 -1.57 -6.55 10.16
CA GLN A 133 -0.39 -6.31 9.33
C GLN A 133 -0.46 -7.02 7.96
N GLY A 134 -1.64 -7.32 7.46
CA GLY A 134 -1.82 -8.03 6.19
C GLY A 134 -1.16 -7.36 4.99
N ILE A 135 -0.97 -6.03 5.01
CA ILE A 135 -0.34 -5.27 3.92
C ILE A 135 1.15 -5.58 3.88
N ILE A 136 1.88 -5.43 5.00
CA ILE A 136 3.33 -5.68 5.05
C ILE A 136 3.65 -7.17 4.87
N LYS A 137 2.85 -8.08 5.44
CA LYS A 137 3.02 -9.53 5.25
C LYS A 137 2.93 -9.93 3.77
N ARG A 138 1.99 -9.34 3.04
CA ARG A 138 1.88 -9.53 1.57
C ARG A 138 3.07 -8.93 0.83
N ALA A 139 3.51 -7.74 1.23
CA ALA A 139 4.69 -7.11 0.65
C ALA A 139 5.95 -7.97 0.83
N ASN A 140 6.16 -8.52 2.03
CA ASN A 140 7.26 -9.44 2.34
C ASN A 140 7.24 -10.70 1.47
N LEU A 141 6.05 -11.29 1.27
CA LEU A 141 5.89 -12.46 0.39
C LEU A 141 6.23 -12.09 -1.05
N THR A 142 5.69 -10.99 -1.56
CA THR A 142 5.94 -10.51 -2.93
C THR A 142 7.41 -10.22 -3.14
N LEU A 143 8.08 -9.57 -2.19
CA LEU A 143 9.52 -9.29 -2.24
C LEU A 143 10.34 -10.60 -2.33
N LYS A 144 10.04 -11.59 -1.49
CA LYS A 144 10.73 -12.90 -1.53
C LYS A 144 10.53 -13.62 -2.85
N ILE A 145 9.31 -13.65 -3.38
CA ILE A 145 9.01 -14.24 -4.69
C ILE A 145 9.80 -13.52 -5.79
N THR A 146 9.88 -12.20 -5.76
CA THR A 146 10.63 -11.41 -6.75
C THR A 146 12.13 -11.71 -6.65
N LEU A 147 12.69 -11.77 -5.44
CA LEU A 147 14.10 -12.16 -5.23
C LEU A 147 14.40 -13.57 -5.75
N ASP A 148 13.50 -14.52 -5.54
CA ASP A 148 13.67 -15.89 -6.06
C ASP A 148 13.59 -15.94 -7.59
N LYS A 149 12.72 -15.14 -8.21
CA LYS A 149 12.62 -15.01 -9.66
C LYS A 149 13.90 -14.41 -10.27
N ILE A 150 14.43 -13.33 -9.68
CA ILE A 150 15.66 -12.68 -10.14
C ILE A 150 16.83 -13.67 -10.06
N LYS A 151 16.94 -14.45 -8.96
CA LYS A 151 18.01 -15.46 -8.80
C LYS A 151 17.94 -16.62 -9.78
N LYS A 152 16.75 -16.97 -10.26
CA LYS A 152 16.54 -18.03 -11.26
C LYS A 152 16.72 -17.54 -12.69
N GLY A 153 16.65 -16.23 -12.92
CA GLY A 153 16.80 -15.64 -14.23
C GLY A 153 18.28 -15.62 -14.67
N GLU A 154 18.56 -16.02 -15.88
CA GLU A 154 19.92 -16.05 -16.45
C GLU A 154 20.48 -14.65 -16.76
N TRP A 155 19.63 -13.64 -16.76
CA TRP A 155 19.97 -12.28 -17.25
C TRP A 155 20.78 -11.44 -16.26
N TYR A 156 20.87 -11.86 -14.99
CA TYR A 156 21.68 -11.15 -14.01
C TYR A 156 22.99 -11.90 -13.80
N PRO A 157 24.15 -11.22 -13.77
CA PRO A 157 25.39 -11.87 -13.37
C PRO A 157 25.15 -12.48 -11.99
N THR A 158 25.01 -13.78 -11.95
CA THR A 158 24.52 -14.61 -10.83
C THR A 158 25.30 -14.48 -9.53
N LYS A 159 26.37 -13.70 -9.55
CA LYS A 159 27.25 -13.38 -8.41
C LYS A 159 26.99 -11.97 -7.84
N GLY A 160 25.85 -11.35 -8.15
CA GLY A 160 25.50 -10.05 -7.59
C GLY A 160 25.44 -10.09 -6.06
N SER A 161 25.95 -9.03 -5.41
CA SER A 161 25.87 -8.94 -3.95
C SER A 161 24.41 -8.95 -3.48
N PRO A 162 24.08 -9.44 -2.27
CA PRO A 162 22.74 -9.37 -1.72
C PRO A 162 22.12 -7.97 -1.80
N ARG A 163 22.94 -6.92 -1.68
CA ARG A 163 22.49 -5.51 -1.78
C ARG A 163 22.01 -5.17 -3.18
N ASN A 164 22.71 -5.63 -4.23
CA ASN A 164 22.29 -5.38 -5.61
C ASN A 164 20.98 -6.14 -5.93
N LEU A 165 20.84 -7.37 -5.42
CA LEU A 165 19.63 -8.17 -5.62
C LEU A 165 18.41 -7.52 -4.96
N ILE A 166 18.52 -7.02 -3.73
CA ILE A 166 17.41 -6.33 -3.07
C ILE A 166 17.06 -5.04 -3.79
N SER A 167 18.05 -4.24 -4.21
CA SER A 167 17.83 -3.00 -4.97
C SER A 167 17.12 -3.27 -6.29
N HIS A 168 17.50 -4.32 -7.01
CA HIS A 168 16.84 -4.72 -8.25
C HIS A 168 15.39 -5.17 -8.01
N ALA A 169 15.14 -5.97 -6.96
CA ALA A 169 13.79 -6.38 -6.59
C ALA A 169 12.91 -5.18 -6.24
N LEU A 170 13.42 -4.21 -5.47
CA LEU A 170 12.71 -2.99 -5.13
C LEU A 170 12.43 -2.11 -6.35
N PHE A 171 13.38 -2.03 -7.30
CA PHE A 171 13.17 -1.32 -8.56
C PHE A 171 12.00 -1.92 -9.34
N ILE A 172 11.98 -3.26 -9.51
CA ILE A 172 10.87 -3.94 -10.19
C ILE A 172 9.54 -3.66 -9.49
N LEU A 173 9.48 -3.82 -8.16
CA LEU A 173 8.26 -3.70 -7.40
C LEU A 173 7.70 -2.28 -7.35
N ASN A 174 8.58 -1.28 -7.29
CA ASN A 174 8.17 0.11 -7.12
C ASN A 174 7.95 0.86 -8.43
N PHE A 175 8.70 0.51 -9.49
CA PHE A 175 8.72 1.30 -10.73
C PHE A 175 8.16 0.56 -11.94
N LEU A 176 8.33 -0.77 -12.01
CA LEU A 176 7.92 -1.54 -13.18
C LEU A 176 6.57 -2.23 -13.02
N ASN A 177 6.18 -2.57 -11.78
CA ASN A 177 4.86 -3.14 -11.53
C ASN A 177 3.79 -2.04 -11.58
N LEU A 178 2.90 -2.15 -12.55
CA LEU A 178 1.80 -1.21 -12.73
C LEU A 178 0.51 -1.80 -12.13
N ASP A 179 -0.34 -0.92 -11.59
CA ASP A 179 -1.69 -1.28 -11.18
C ASP A 179 -2.66 -1.27 -12.38
N ALA A 180 -3.94 -1.53 -12.12
CA ALA A 180 -4.98 -1.53 -13.15
C ALA A 180 -5.17 -0.16 -13.86
N LYS A 181 -4.62 0.91 -13.27
CA LYS A 181 -4.63 2.28 -13.83
C LYS A 181 -3.34 2.63 -14.55
N GLY A 182 -2.41 1.70 -14.73
CA GLY A 182 -1.12 1.94 -15.32
C GLY A 182 -0.13 2.72 -14.43
N LEU A 183 -0.42 2.88 -13.12
CA LEU A 183 0.44 3.61 -12.21
C LEU A 183 1.33 2.68 -11.39
N SER A 184 2.61 3.00 -11.31
CA SER A 184 3.55 2.34 -10.41
C SER A 184 3.37 2.80 -8.96
N ALA A 185 3.93 2.05 -8.00
CA ALA A 185 3.96 2.49 -6.60
C ALA A 185 4.73 3.82 -6.44
N ALA A 186 5.76 4.03 -7.24
CA ALA A 186 6.54 5.27 -7.29
C ALA A 186 5.70 6.46 -7.77
N ASN A 187 4.93 6.29 -8.85
CA ASN A 187 4.01 7.34 -9.32
C ASN A 187 3.02 7.73 -8.22
N ARG A 188 2.39 6.75 -7.57
CA ARG A 188 1.45 7.01 -6.48
C ARG A 188 2.08 7.69 -5.27
N PHE A 189 3.39 7.47 -5.04
CA PHE A 189 4.09 8.07 -3.90
C PHE A 189 4.49 9.53 -4.17
N TRP A 190 5.17 9.79 -5.28
CA TRP A 190 5.72 11.11 -5.59
C TRP A 190 4.79 12.03 -6.38
N GLN A 191 3.80 11.45 -7.05
CA GLN A 191 2.83 12.19 -7.88
C GLN A 191 1.39 11.81 -7.48
N PRO A 192 0.99 12.07 -6.23
CA PRO A 192 -0.34 11.67 -5.73
C PRO A 192 -1.49 12.36 -6.50
N GLU A 193 -1.22 13.48 -7.17
CA GLU A 193 -2.18 14.18 -8.01
C GLU A 193 -2.60 13.35 -9.22
N MET A 194 -1.70 12.56 -9.81
CA MET A 194 -2.02 11.66 -10.92
C MET A 194 -3.10 10.65 -10.51
N GLN A 195 -3.08 10.19 -9.26
CA GLN A 195 -4.08 9.28 -8.75
C GLN A 195 -5.46 9.96 -8.62
N ARG A 196 -5.51 11.26 -8.34
CA ARG A 196 -6.74 12.07 -8.27
C ARG A 196 -7.29 12.38 -9.64
N GLN A 197 -6.44 12.61 -10.64
CA GLN A 197 -6.86 12.89 -12.02
C GLN A 197 -7.57 11.72 -12.69
N PHE A 198 -7.26 10.48 -12.31
CA PHE A 198 -7.90 9.27 -12.84
C PHE A 198 -9.21 8.89 -12.11
N ALA A 199 -9.70 9.72 -11.22
CA ALA A 199 -10.84 9.40 -10.37
C ALA A 199 -12.16 9.97 -10.87
N SER A 200 -12.34 10.11 -12.19
CA SER A 200 -13.66 10.36 -12.76
C SER A 200 -14.26 9.09 -13.32
N VAL A 201 -15.55 8.91 -13.11
CA VAL A 201 -16.27 7.72 -13.53
C VAL A 201 -17.60 8.06 -14.18
N MET A 202 -17.99 7.28 -15.19
CA MET A 202 -19.38 7.16 -15.59
C MET A 202 -20.07 6.19 -14.66
N TRP A 203 -21.26 6.48 -14.23
CA TRP A 203 -22.03 5.63 -13.33
C TRP A 203 -23.46 5.47 -13.80
N LYS A 204 -24.03 4.30 -13.51
CA LYS A 204 -25.39 3.95 -13.87
C LYS A 204 -26.30 4.17 -12.67
N ASP A 205 -27.35 4.96 -12.81
CA ASP A 205 -28.33 5.15 -11.73
C ASP A 205 -29.08 3.83 -11.48
N PRO A 206 -29.16 3.37 -10.22
CA PRO A 206 -29.89 2.13 -9.88
C PRO A 206 -31.40 2.19 -10.15
N LEU A 207 -31.99 3.40 -10.22
CA LEU A 207 -33.44 3.57 -10.34
C LEU A 207 -33.90 3.59 -11.81
N ASP A 208 -33.29 4.44 -12.64
CA ASP A 208 -33.69 4.64 -14.02
C ASP A 208 -32.78 3.93 -15.02
N HIS A 209 -31.68 3.35 -14.56
CA HIS A 209 -30.68 2.68 -15.36
C HIS A 209 -30.00 3.56 -16.44
N SER A 210 -30.09 4.89 -16.32
CA SER A 210 -29.35 5.82 -17.17
C SER A 210 -27.88 5.94 -16.76
N TRP A 211 -27.02 6.33 -17.72
CA TRP A 211 -25.61 6.63 -17.47
C TRP A 211 -25.43 8.12 -17.23
N HIS A 212 -24.73 8.44 -16.12
CA HIS A 212 -24.39 9.80 -15.70
C HIS A 212 -22.88 9.95 -15.58
N GLY A 213 -22.40 11.20 -15.48
CA GLY A 213 -20.99 11.55 -15.31
C GLY A 213 -20.40 12.20 -16.58
N PRO A 214 -19.07 12.37 -16.65
CA PRO A 214 -18.07 11.88 -15.70
C PRO A 214 -18.06 12.66 -14.36
N ASP A 215 -18.17 11.93 -13.27
CA ASP A 215 -18.19 12.46 -11.92
C ASP A 215 -16.95 12.02 -11.11
N PRO A 216 -16.39 12.90 -10.25
CA PRO A 216 -15.20 12.57 -9.47
C PRO A 216 -15.51 11.51 -8.40
N VAL A 217 -14.61 10.57 -8.26
CA VAL A 217 -14.62 9.59 -7.17
C VAL A 217 -14.04 10.21 -5.92
N LEU A 218 -14.79 10.14 -4.82
CA LEU A 218 -14.32 10.57 -3.51
C LEU A 218 -13.59 9.44 -2.79
N ILE A 219 -14.17 8.23 -2.78
CA ILE A 219 -13.63 7.08 -2.04
C ILE A 219 -13.96 5.79 -2.80
N TRP A 220 -12.97 4.89 -2.89
CA TRP A 220 -13.16 3.51 -3.29
C TRP A 220 -13.31 2.61 -2.06
N GLY A 221 -14.45 1.94 -1.94
CA GLY A 221 -14.69 0.91 -0.94
C GLY A 221 -14.53 -0.51 -1.51
N ARG A 222 -14.76 -1.52 -0.69
CA ARG A 222 -14.82 -2.92 -1.17
C ARG A 222 -16.17 -3.18 -1.84
N GLY A 223 -16.17 -3.24 -3.18
CA GLY A 223 -17.37 -3.47 -3.99
C GLY A 223 -18.34 -2.28 -4.06
N SER A 224 -17.93 -1.11 -3.57
CA SER A 224 -18.69 0.14 -3.63
C SER A 224 -17.79 1.34 -3.87
N VAL A 225 -18.35 2.39 -4.48
CA VAL A 225 -17.64 3.62 -4.84
C VAL A 225 -18.47 4.80 -4.35
N CYS A 226 -17.84 5.73 -3.64
CA CYS A 226 -18.45 7.02 -3.33
C CYS A 226 -18.03 8.03 -4.40
N ILE A 227 -18.97 8.62 -5.09
CA ILE A 227 -18.76 9.66 -6.10
C ILE A 227 -19.39 10.96 -5.64
N TYR A 228 -18.91 12.09 -6.16
CA TYR A 228 -19.62 13.36 -6.06
C TYR A 228 -20.36 13.64 -7.37
N SER A 229 -21.68 13.49 -7.36
CA SER A 229 -22.47 13.83 -8.54
C SER A 229 -22.54 15.33 -8.73
N LYS A 230 -22.00 15.81 -9.83
CA LYS A 230 -22.05 17.24 -10.21
C LYS A 230 -23.46 17.70 -10.48
N GLU A 231 -24.28 16.85 -11.08
CA GLU A 231 -25.67 17.11 -11.40
C GLU A 231 -26.53 17.28 -10.13
N MET A 232 -26.41 16.31 -9.21
CA MET A 232 -27.18 16.31 -7.96
C MET A 232 -26.51 17.11 -6.82
N LYS A 233 -25.28 17.62 -7.04
CA LYS A 233 -24.46 18.35 -6.06
C LYS A 233 -24.33 17.63 -4.69
N SER A 234 -24.24 16.31 -4.73
CA SER A 234 -24.21 15.47 -3.54
C SER A 234 -23.29 14.24 -3.70
N ALA A 235 -22.79 13.74 -2.57
CA ALA A 235 -22.05 12.49 -2.53
C ALA A 235 -23.02 11.29 -2.60
N ARG A 236 -22.68 10.29 -3.41
CA ARG A 236 -23.49 9.06 -3.58
C ARG A 236 -22.61 7.83 -3.48
N TRP A 237 -23.11 6.81 -2.77
CA TRP A 237 -22.51 5.49 -2.76
C TRP A 237 -23.16 4.60 -3.81
N LEU A 238 -22.34 4.00 -4.67
CA LEU A 238 -22.78 3.13 -5.76
C LEU A 238 -22.05 1.79 -5.69
N PRO A 239 -22.71 0.68 -6.03
CA PRO A 239 -22.02 -0.58 -6.25
C PRO A 239 -20.98 -0.45 -7.36
N GLU A 240 -19.79 -1.01 -7.18
CA GLU A 240 -18.69 -0.95 -8.15
C GLU A 240 -19.11 -1.46 -9.55
N ARG A 241 -20.00 -2.45 -9.62
CA ARG A 241 -20.53 -3.00 -10.88
C ARG A 241 -21.34 -1.98 -11.72
N LEU A 242 -21.80 -0.89 -11.11
CA LEU A 242 -22.56 0.18 -11.78
C LEU A 242 -21.65 1.35 -12.18
N VAL A 243 -20.35 1.22 -12.06
CA VAL A 243 -19.37 2.29 -12.29
C VAL A 243 -18.39 1.85 -13.38
N LYS A 244 -18.13 2.74 -14.34
CA LYS A 244 -17.08 2.59 -15.36
C LYS A 244 -16.07 3.71 -15.20
N GLN A 245 -14.78 3.37 -15.15
CA GLN A 245 -13.73 4.37 -15.22
C GLN A 245 -13.75 5.05 -16.59
N VAL A 246 -13.51 6.36 -16.60
CA VAL A 246 -13.33 7.10 -17.85
C VAL A 246 -11.84 7.10 -18.14
N ASP A 247 -11.45 6.33 -19.16
CA ASP A 247 -10.10 6.44 -19.73
C ASP A 247 -10.04 7.79 -20.45
N ARG A 248 -9.17 8.69 -19.99
CA ARG A 248 -8.85 9.90 -20.76
C ARG A 248 -8.13 9.47 -22.03
N CYS A 249 -8.70 9.77 -23.18
CA CYS A 249 -7.98 9.79 -24.44
C CYS A 249 -6.82 10.78 -24.31
N ALA A 250 -5.69 10.47 -24.94
CA ALA A 250 -4.42 11.21 -24.86
C ALA A 250 -4.48 12.66 -25.39
N ASP A 251 -5.64 13.13 -25.83
CA ASP A 251 -5.80 14.41 -26.52
C ASP A 251 -5.90 15.64 -25.57
N ASP A 252 -6.09 15.42 -24.25
CA ASP A 252 -6.17 16.53 -23.28
C ASP A 252 -4.81 16.85 -22.57
N ALA A 253 -3.72 16.21 -22.96
CA ALA A 253 -2.41 16.39 -22.31
C ALA A 253 -1.65 17.65 -22.78
N ASP A 254 -2.02 18.23 -23.93
CA ASP A 254 -1.26 19.33 -24.54
C ASP A 254 -1.64 20.72 -24.03
N ASP A 255 -2.78 20.89 -23.35
CA ASP A 255 -3.24 22.23 -22.94
C ASP A 255 -2.78 22.63 -21.52
N LEU A 256 -2.21 21.72 -20.72
CA LEU A 256 -1.76 21.99 -19.36
C LEU A 256 -0.24 22.20 -19.21
N THR A 257 0.54 21.95 -20.27
CA THR A 257 2.01 22.07 -20.20
C THR A 257 2.52 23.48 -20.51
N LEU A 258 1.73 24.33 -21.15
CA LEU A 258 2.15 25.69 -21.52
C LEU A 258 1.80 26.76 -20.48
N SER A 259 0.84 26.53 -19.59
CA SER A 259 0.46 27.52 -18.56
C SER A 259 1.30 27.47 -17.30
N ASN A 260 2.00 26.37 -17.01
CA ASN A 260 2.81 26.21 -15.79
C ASN A 260 4.30 26.56 -15.93
N LEU A 261 4.79 26.76 -17.16
CA LEU A 261 6.20 27.14 -17.40
C LEU A 261 6.46 28.63 -17.19
N ASN A 262 5.44 29.47 -17.20
CA ASN A 262 5.60 30.94 -17.03
C ASN A 262 5.53 31.40 -15.57
N GLN A 263 5.29 30.55 -14.59
CA GLN A 263 5.27 30.92 -13.15
C GLN A 263 6.53 30.57 -12.36
N LEU A 264 7.50 29.86 -12.96
CA LEU A 264 8.72 29.41 -12.27
C LEU A 264 9.97 30.23 -12.49
N THR A 265 9.86 31.44 -13.11
CA THR A 265 11.01 32.32 -13.39
C THR A 265 11.08 33.54 -12.48
N MET A 266 10.65 33.47 -11.22
CA MET A 266 10.95 34.48 -10.21
C MET A 266 11.58 33.81 -8.98
N ALA A 267 12.87 33.50 -9.06
CA ALA A 267 13.69 33.24 -7.88
C ALA A 267 14.13 34.56 -7.28
N PRO A 268 14.01 34.81 -5.97
CA PRO A 268 14.56 36.00 -5.36
C PRO A 268 16.08 35.94 -5.33
N THR A 269 16.73 36.96 -5.84
CA THR A 269 18.17 37.19 -5.75
C THR A 269 18.54 37.36 -4.27
N ILE A 270 19.31 36.45 -3.71
CA ILE A 270 19.94 36.62 -2.40
C ILE A 270 21.20 37.44 -2.63
N THR A 271 21.23 38.67 -2.14
CA THR A 271 22.43 39.50 -2.02
C THR A 271 23.15 39.08 -0.74
N ILE A 272 24.44 38.73 -0.86
CA ILE A 272 25.38 38.45 0.24
C ILE A 272 25.76 39.74 0.94
#